data_3ccd11ec2e3ba9eeea3eb3b593718310
#
_entry.id   3ccd11ec2e3ba9eeea3eb3b593718310
#
_cell.length_a   1.000
_cell.length_b   1.000
_cell.length_c   1.000
_cell.angle_alpha   90.00
_cell.angle_beta   90.00
_cell.angle_gamma   90.00
#
_symmetry.space_group_name_H-M   'P 1'
#
loop_
_entity.id
_entity.type
_entity.pdbx_description
1 polymer ?
#
loop_
_entity_poly.entity_id
_entity_poly.type
_entity_poly.pdbx_seq_one_letter_code
_entity_poly.pdbx_strand_id
1 'polypeptide(L)'
;MLRIIGLILLLNTGHAYGQQKWYSFSKSDIATLSLEAGAGYAQGWREEVLYHPNALFKHFPNLNRNFWDSRISWQGGGIKDANHLLKAGVTSMHIAAVVVRISDIQKFKGWRRVLKITGDGIKHYAAYQLGFFLAYNVTHKNHL
;
A
#
# COMPACT_ATOMS: atom_id res chain seq x y z
N MET A 1 3.21 -5.97 18.11
CA MET A 1 2.90 -4.60 17.67
C MET A 1 3.85 -3.54 18.22
N LEU A 2 4.11 -3.47 19.52
CA LEU A 2 5.04 -2.47 20.12
C LEU A 2 6.47 -2.49 19.57
N ARG A 3 7.01 -3.67 19.19
CA ARG A 3 8.39 -3.81 18.71
C ARG A 3 8.65 -3.16 17.34
N ILE A 4 7.64 -3.07 16.47
CA ILE A 4 7.77 -2.44 15.15
C ILE A 4 7.73 -0.92 15.27
N ILE A 5 6.91 -0.38 16.18
CA ILE A 5 6.84 1.05 16.47
C ILE A 5 8.15 1.55 17.09
N GLY A 6 8.77 0.75 17.96
CA GLY A 6 10.09 1.07 18.54
C GLY A 6 11.20 1.14 17.49
N LEU A 7 11.18 0.30 16.46
CA LEU A 7 12.17 0.33 15.39
C LEU A 7 12.05 1.59 14.52
N ILE A 8 10.83 2.04 14.26
CA ILE A 8 10.56 3.27 13.50
C ILE A 8 11.00 4.51 14.30
N LEU A 9 10.81 4.53 15.61
CA LEU A 9 11.24 5.63 16.48
C LEU A 9 12.76 5.71 16.64
N LEU A 10 13.47 4.57 16.74
CA LEU A 10 14.93 4.53 16.83
C LEU A 10 15.62 5.07 15.56
N LEU A 11 15.00 4.99 14.40
CA LEU A 11 15.52 5.54 13.15
C LEU A 11 15.43 7.07 13.06
N ASN A 12 14.69 7.72 13.96
CA ASN A 12 14.45 9.17 13.93
C ASN A 12 15.32 10.01 14.89
N THR A 13 16.09 9.42 15.81
CA THR A 13 16.80 10.15 16.86
C THR A 13 18.17 10.71 16.46
N GLY A 14 18.53 10.63 15.18
CA GLY A 14 19.84 11.08 14.70
C GLY A 14 19.84 12.50 14.12
N HIS A 15 19.52 13.55 14.87
CA HIS A 15 19.71 14.94 14.43
C HIS A 15 21.16 15.37 14.65
N ALA A 16 21.92 15.47 13.58
CA ALA A 16 23.12 16.31 13.52
C ALA A 16 23.47 16.69 12.07
N TYR A 17 23.44 17.97 11.83
CA TYR A 17 24.14 18.75 10.79
C TYR A 17 23.99 18.39 9.31
N GLY A 18 23.21 19.17 8.59
CA GLY A 18 23.42 19.61 7.18
C GLY A 18 23.37 18.58 6.05
N GLN A 19 23.44 17.30 6.31
CA GLN A 19 23.32 16.24 5.31
C GLN A 19 22.04 15.47 5.52
N GLN A 20 21.11 15.54 4.57
CA GLN A 20 19.91 14.73 4.58
C GLN A 20 20.34 13.25 4.63
N LYS A 21 20.10 12.61 5.78
CA LYS A 21 20.47 11.21 5.97
C LYS A 21 19.55 10.36 5.07
N TRP A 22 20.11 9.40 4.37
CA TRP A 22 19.38 8.50 3.46
C TRP A 22 18.20 7.76 4.14
N TYR A 23 18.22 7.68 5.47
CA TYR A 23 17.16 7.04 6.29
C TYR A 23 16.20 8.04 6.95
N SER A 24 16.35 9.35 6.76
CA SER A 24 15.44 10.35 7.33
C SER A 24 14.07 10.32 6.62
N PHE A 25 13.02 10.57 7.38
CA PHE A 25 11.69 10.76 6.83
C PHE A 25 11.50 12.18 6.31
N SER A 26 11.10 12.30 5.07
CA SER A 26 10.76 13.57 4.42
C SER A 26 9.24 13.69 4.21
N LYS A 27 8.76 14.86 3.79
CA LYS A 27 7.34 15.03 3.41
C LYS A 27 6.96 14.11 2.25
N SER A 28 7.87 13.87 1.31
CA SER A 28 7.66 12.93 0.22
C SER A 28 7.60 11.48 0.70
N ASP A 29 8.31 11.12 1.78
CA ASP A 29 8.17 9.81 2.41
C ASP A 29 6.75 9.59 2.92
N ILE A 30 6.18 10.57 3.62
CA ILE A 30 4.80 10.46 4.12
C ILE A 30 3.82 10.26 2.97
N ALA A 31 3.94 11.06 1.91
CA ALA A 31 3.06 10.96 0.74
C ALA A 31 3.19 9.58 0.06
N THR A 32 4.41 9.11 -0.19
CA THR A 32 4.63 7.83 -0.87
C THR A 32 4.23 6.64 0.01
N LEU A 33 4.50 6.68 1.32
CA LEU A 33 4.08 5.62 2.24
C LEU A 33 2.56 5.55 2.39
N SER A 34 1.87 6.69 2.35
CA SER A 34 0.41 6.74 2.34
C SER A 34 -0.17 6.13 1.06
N LEU A 35 0.43 6.41 -0.11
CA LEU A 35 0.04 5.81 -1.38
C LEU A 35 0.26 4.29 -1.38
N GLU A 36 1.39 3.81 -0.88
CA GLU A 36 1.70 2.38 -0.79
C GLU A 36 0.80 1.66 0.22
N ALA A 37 0.52 2.26 1.37
CA ALA A 37 -0.44 1.71 2.32
C ALA A 37 -1.86 1.66 1.72
N GLY A 38 -2.26 2.68 0.97
CA GLY A 38 -3.52 2.70 0.23
C GLY A 38 -3.59 1.61 -0.85
N ALA A 39 -2.49 1.42 -1.60
CA ALA A 39 -2.38 0.34 -2.59
C ALA A 39 -2.51 -1.04 -1.91
N GLY A 40 -1.82 -1.27 -0.80
CA GLY A 40 -1.93 -2.49 -0.02
C GLY A 40 -3.35 -2.72 0.49
N TYR A 41 -4.00 -1.68 0.99
CA TYR A 41 -5.39 -1.75 1.46
C TYR A 41 -6.36 -2.12 0.32
N ALA A 42 -6.23 -1.48 -0.84
CA ALA A 42 -7.03 -1.80 -2.02
C ALA A 42 -6.75 -3.23 -2.53
N GLN A 43 -5.50 -3.70 -2.46
CA GLN A 43 -5.16 -5.08 -2.80
C GLN A 43 -5.80 -6.08 -1.83
N GLY A 44 -5.82 -5.81 -0.54
CA GLY A 44 -6.50 -6.66 0.44
C GLY A 44 -8.00 -6.82 0.13
N TRP A 45 -8.68 -5.72 -0.18
CA TRP A 45 -10.07 -5.77 -0.65
C TRP A 45 -10.24 -6.54 -1.97
N ARG A 46 -9.28 -6.40 -2.89
CA ARG A 46 -9.29 -7.13 -4.16
C ARG A 46 -9.20 -8.65 -3.95
N GLU A 47 -8.37 -9.10 -3.01
CA GLU A 47 -8.26 -10.51 -2.65
C GLU A 47 -9.60 -11.06 -2.12
N GLU A 48 -10.32 -10.30 -1.28
CA GLU A 48 -11.65 -10.68 -0.82
C GLU A 48 -12.66 -10.80 -1.95
N VAL A 49 -12.70 -9.83 -2.85
CA VAL A 49 -13.59 -9.84 -4.03
C VAL A 49 -13.32 -11.06 -4.92
N LEU A 50 -12.05 -11.44 -5.07
CA LEU A 50 -11.66 -12.55 -5.95
C LEU A 50 -11.88 -13.93 -5.32
N TYR A 51 -11.45 -14.08 -4.07
CA TYR A 51 -11.33 -15.41 -3.48
C TYR A 51 -12.37 -15.70 -2.40
N HIS A 52 -12.93 -14.66 -1.76
CA HIS A 52 -13.83 -14.80 -0.63
C HIS A 52 -15.12 -13.98 -0.74
N PRO A 53 -15.80 -13.91 -1.92
CA PRO A 53 -16.95 -13.03 -2.09
C PRO A 53 -18.11 -13.36 -1.16
N ASN A 54 -18.30 -14.63 -0.78
CA ASN A 54 -19.34 -15.00 0.17
C ASN A 54 -19.09 -14.40 1.57
N ALA A 55 -17.84 -14.33 1.98
CA ALA A 55 -17.43 -13.70 3.21
C ALA A 55 -17.67 -12.19 3.20
N LEU A 56 -17.30 -11.56 2.10
CA LEU A 56 -17.54 -10.14 1.87
C LEU A 56 -19.05 -9.81 2.02
N PHE A 57 -19.94 -10.59 1.41
CA PHE A 57 -21.38 -10.34 1.50
C PHE A 57 -21.99 -10.72 2.85
N LYS A 58 -21.37 -11.61 3.61
CA LYS A 58 -21.79 -11.86 4.98
C LYS A 58 -21.53 -10.63 5.87
N HIS A 59 -20.41 -9.95 5.66
CA HIS A 59 -20.04 -8.74 6.40
C HIS A 59 -20.77 -7.49 5.92
N PHE A 60 -20.96 -7.38 4.61
CA PHE A 60 -21.52 -6.22 3.94
C PHE A 60 -22.72 -6.64 3.07
N PRO A 61 -23.86 -7.03 3.68
CA PRO A 61 -24.99 -7.61 2.97
C PRO A 61 -25.64 -6.66 1.95
N ASN A 62 -25.44 -5.36 2.10
CA ASN A 62 -26.00 -4.33 1.23
C ASN A 62 -25.12 -4.01 0.00
N LEU A 63 -23.98 -4.66 -0.16
CA LEU A 63 -23.15 -4.46 -1.35
C LEU A 63 -23.85 -5.01 -2.60
N ASN A 64 -23.74 -4.27 -3.70
CA ASN A 64 -24.23 -4.72 -4.99
C ASN A 64 -23.44 -5.93 -5.50
N ARG A 65 -24.06 -7.10 -5.48
CA ARG A 65 -23.40 -8.36 -5.89
C ARG A 65 -22.90 -8.33 -7.32
N ASN A 66 -23.63 -7.69 -8.24
CA ASN A 66 -23.23 -7.61 -9.64
C ASN A 66 -21.93 -6.82 -9.83
N PHE A 67 -21.59 -5.93 -8.90
CA PHE A 67 -20.36 -5.15 -8.93
C PHE A 67 -19.25 -5.78 -8.11
N TRP A 68 -19.57 -6.35 -6.92
CA TRP A 68 -18.57 -6.82 -5.96
C TRP A 68 -18.28 -8.33 -6.05
N ASP A 69 -19.08 -9.13 -6.76
CA ASP A 69 -18.79 -10.55 -6.99
C ASP A 69 -18.13 -10.75 -8.35
N SER A 70 -16.82 -10.93 -8.37
CA SER A 70 -16.04 -11.12 -9.61
C SER A 70 -16.48 -12.35 -10.43
N ARG A 71 -17.17 -13.31 -9.83
CA ARG A 71 -17.69 -14.49 -10.51
C ARG A 71 -18.90 -14.17 -11.39
N ILE A 72 -19.63 -13.10 -11.05
CA ILE A 72 -20.86 -12.68 -11.77
C ILE A 72 -20.52 -11.63 -12.83
N SER A 73 -19.61 -10.71 -12.52
CA SER A 73 -19.39 -9.49 -13.31
C SER A 73 -18.42 -9.66 -14.50
N TRP A 74 -17.83 -10.82 -14.70
CA TRP A 74 -16.75 -11.02 -15.67
C TRP A 74 -17.16 -11.03 -17.16
N GLN A 75 -18.35 -10.61 -17.50
CA GLN A 75 -18.82 -10.60 -18.89
C GLN A 75 -18.60 -9.25 -19.61
N GLY A 76 -17.32 -8.88 -19.83
CA GLY A 76 -16.99 -7.80 -20.77
C GLY A 76 -16.03 -6.72 -20.25
N GLY A 77 -15.02 -6.36 -21.07
CA GLY A 77 -13.91 -5.48 -20.74
C GLY A 77 -14.27 -4.09 -20.19
N GLY A 78 -13.34 -3.53 -19.44
CA GLY A 78 -13.41 -2.20 -18.80
C GLY A 78 -13.54 -2.25 -17.29
N ILE A 79 -13.73 -1.08 -16.65
CA ILE A 79 -13.98 -0.96 -15.20
C ILE A 79 -15.45 -1.27 -14.94
N LYS A 80 -15.83 -2.54 -15.03
CA LYS A 80 -17.23 -2.96 -14.82
C LYS A 80 -17.47 -3.61 -13.47
N ASP A 81 -16.43 -3.96 -12.74
CA ASP A 81 -16.50 -4.62 -11.45
C ASP A 81 -15.47 -4.09 -10.46
N ALA A 82 -15.68 -4.42 -9.19
CA ALA A 82 -14.82 -3.99 -8.09
C ALA A 82 -13.37 -4.48 -8.24
N ASN A 83 -13.14 -5.68 -8.78
CA ASN A 83 -11.79 -6.22 -8.99
C ASN A 83 -10.98 -5.34 -9.96
N HIS A 84 -11.56 -4.96 -11.09
CA HIS A 84 -10.89 -4.09 -12.06
C HIS A 84 -10.66 -2.68 -11.50
N LEU A 85 -11.63 -2.12 -10.78
CA LEU A 85 -11.50 -0.83 -10.14
C LEU A 85 -10.37 -0.83 -9.09
N LEU A 86 -10.36 -1.84 -8.22
CA LEU A 86 -9.33 -1.99 -7.18
C LEU A 86 -7.94 -2.21 -7.81
N LYS A 87 -7.84 -3.04 -8.86
CA LYS A 87 -6.59 -3.24 -9.61
C LYS A 87 -6.07 -1.93 -10.22
N ALA A 88 -6.94 -1.15 -10.84
CA ALA A 88 -6.56 0.16 -11.39
C ALA A 88 -6.09 1.10 -10.29
N GLY A 89 -6.78 1.14 -9.15
CA GLY A 89 -6.41 1.92 -7.97
C GLY A 89 -5.03 1.54 -7.44
N VAL A 90 -4.75 0.25 -7.24
CA VAL A 90 -3.44 -0.26 -6.81
C VAL A 90 -2.34 0.21 -7.76
N THR A 91 -2.52 -0.02 -9.06
CA THR A 91 -1.54 0.37 -10.09
C THR A 91 -1.29 1.88 -10.09
N SER A 92 -2.34 2.69 -10.02
CA SER A 92 -2.23 4.16 -10.02
C SER A 92 -1.49 4.68 -8.79
N MET A 93 -1.75 4.11 -7.61
CA MET A 93 -1.06 4.49 -6.38
C MET A 93 0.43 4.14 -6.43
N HIS A 94 0.81 2.96 -6.94
CA HIS A 94 2.22 2.61 -7.16
C HIS A 94 2.92 3.56 -8.13
N ILE A 95 2.30 3.87 -9.27
CA ILE A 95 2.85 4.82 -10.23
C ILE A 95 3.04 6.19 -9.58
N ALA A 96 2.03 6.70 -8.87
CA ALA A 96 2.11 7.97 -8.18
C ALA A 96 3.23 7.99 -7.12
N ALA A 97 3.38 6.93 -6.34
CA ALA A 97 4.46 6.79 -5.36
C ALA A 97 5.85 6.86 -6.02
N VAL A 98 6.03 6.15 -7.15
CA VAL A 98 7.29 6.18 -7.92
C VAL A 98 7.57 7.60 -8.46
N VAL A 99 6.58 8.27 -9.05
CA VAL A 99 6.73 9.63 -9.59
C VAL A 99 7.15 10.62 -8.52
N VAL A 100 6.49 10.61 -7.36
CA VAL A 100 6.86 11.47 -6.22
C VAL A 100 8.29 11.17 -5.76
N ARG A 101 8.74 9.93 -5.85
CA ARG A 101 10.05 9.48 -5.35
C ARG A 101 11.20 9.81 -6.28
N ILE A 102 10.99 9.84 -7.58
CA ILE A 102 12.05 10.09 -8.56
C ILE A 102 12.80 11.39 -8.23
N SER A 103 12.09 12.47 -7.91
CA SER A 103 12.68 13.76 -7.59
C SER A 103 13.61 13.72 -6.36
N ASP A 104 13.29 12.90 -5.36
CA ASP A 104 14.11 12.75 -4.18
C ASP A 104 15.34 11.88 -4.41
N ILE A 105 15.19 10.79 -5.16
CA ILE A 105 16.29 9.89 -5.49
C ILE A 105 17.37 10.60 -6.32
N GLN A 106 16.98 11.52 -7.20
CA GLN A 106 17.92 12.27 -8.05
C GLN A 106 18.87 13.18 -7.25
N LYS A 107 18.52 13.57 -6.01
CA LYS A 107 19.36 14.37 -5.14
C LYS A 107 20.60 13.61 -4.64
N PHE A 108 20.58 12.29 -4.71
CA PHE A 108 21.67 11.42 -4.26
C PHE A 108 22.52 10.94 -5.44
N LYS A 109 23.83 10.74 -5.21
CA LYS A 109 24.79 10.23 -6.21
C LYS A 109 25.54 9.01 -5.69
N GLY A 110 26.04 8.19 -6.62
CA GLY A 110 26.87 7.02 -6.31
C GLY A 110 26.20 6.07 -5.31
N TRP A 111 26.99 5.55 -4.38
CA TRP A 111 26.54 4.58 -3.38
C TRP A 111 25.38 5.09 -2.50
N ARG A 112 25.34 6.38 -2.20
CA ARG A 112 24.24 6.99 -1.43
C ARG A 112 22.90 6.87 -2.13
N ARG A 113 22.88 6.92 -3.48
CA ARG A 113 21.65 6.68 -4.27
C ARG A 113 21.19 5.23 -4.10
N VAL A 114 22.08 4.26 -4.15
CA VAL A 114 21.75 2.84 -3.95
C VAL A 114 21.14 2.63 -2.57
N LEU A 115 21.77 3.12 -1.52
CA LEU A 115 21.25 3.03 -0.15
C LEU A 115 19.86 3.68 -0.01
N LYS A 116 19.66 4.83 -0.65
CA LYS A 116 18.35 5.52 -0.65
C LYS A 116 17.28 4.68 -1.33
N ILE A 117 17.56 4.14 -2.52
CA ILE A 117 16.60 3.28 -3.26
C ILE A 117 16.25 2.04 -2.43
N THR A 118 17.25 1.36 -1.86
CA THR A 118 17.04 0.16 -1.05
C THR A 118 16.22 0.47 0.21
N GLY A 119 16.60 1.53 0.93
CA GLY A 119 15.88 1.94 2.14
C GLY A 119 14.44 2.36 1.85
N ASP A 120 14.21 3.07 0.75
CA ASP A 120 12.86 3.43 0.31
C ASP A 120 12.05 2.20 -0.10
N GLY A 121 12.65 1.26 -0.83
CA GLY A 121 11.99 0.00 -1.20
C GLY A 121 11.50 -0.79 0.02
N ILE A 122 12.33 -0.88 1.07
CA ILE A 122 11.94 -1.54 2.33
C ILE A 122 10.77 -0.80 3.00
N LYS A 123 10.82 0.54 3.08
CA LYS A 123 9.74 1.34 3.66
C LYS A 123 8.43 1.18 2.90
N HIS A 124 8.48 1.24 1.57
CA HIS A 124 7.32 1.10 0.69
C HIS A 124 6.68 -0.28 0.84
N TYR A 125 7.50 -1.33 0.80
CA TYR A 125 7.02 -2.69 1.02
C TYR A 125 6.35 -2.85 2.39
N ALA A 126 6.96 -2.31 3.44
CA ALA A 126 6.38 -2.36 4.78
C ALA A 126 5.05 -1.61 4.87
N ALA A 127 4.94 -0.44 4.23
CA ALA A 127 3.69 0.33 4.18
C ALA A 127 2.60 -0.41 3.40
N TYR A 128 2.94 -0.99 2.26
CA TYR A 128 2.04 -1.83 1.46
C TYR A 128 1.52 -3.02 2.27
N GLN A 129 2.41 -3.77 2.92
CA GLN A 129 2.03 -4.92 3.77
C GLN A 129 1.15 -4.50 4.94
N LEU A 130 1.41 -3.34 5.54
CA LEU A 130 0.56 -2.81 6.60
C LEU A 130 -0.85 -2.51 6.08
N GLY A 131 -0.96 -1.87 4.93
CA GLY A 131 -2.25 -1.60 4.30
C GLY A 131 -3.02 -2.88 3.97
N PHE A 132 -2.34 -3.84 3.35
CA PHE A 132 -2.91 -5.15 3.05
C PHE A 132 -3.41 -5.87 4.32
N PHE A 133 -2.58 -5.91 5.35
CA PHE A 133 -2.93 -6.53 6.63
C PHE A 133 -4.14 -5.87 7.29
N LEU A 134 -4.24 -4.54 7.23
CA LEU A 134 -5.39 -3.81 7.77
C LEU A 134 -6.67 -4.16 7.02
N ALA A 135 -6.65 -4.19 5.69
CA ALA A 135 -7.80 -4.59 4.88
C ALA A 135 -8.21 -6.03 5.19
N TYR A 136 -7.25 -6.95 5.14
CA TYR A 136 -7.49 -8.37 5.36
C TYR A 136 -8.06 -8.66 6.76
N ASN A 137 -7.59 -7.97 7.80
CA ASN A 137 -8.15 -8.14 9.15
C ASN A 137 -9.55 -7.56 9.30
N VAL A 138 -9.88 -6.47 8.58
CA VAL A 138 -11.22 -5.89 8.63
C VAL A 138 -12.24 -6.85 7.99
N THR A 139 -11.84 -7.51 6.91
CA THR A 139 -12.74 -8.38 6.13
C THR A 139 -12.74 -9.82 6.63
N HIS A 140 -11.60 -10.32 7.16
CA HIS A 140 -11.39 -11.74 7.50
C HIS A 140 -11.57 -12.10 8.97
N LYS A 141 -11.48 -11.13 9.89
CA LYS A 141 -11.41 -11.40 11.34
C LYS A 141 -12.64 -12.07 11.97
N ASN A 142 -13.71 -12.26 11.20
CA ASN A 142 -14.93 -12.93 11.67
C ASN A 142 -15.17 -14.28 10.99
N HIS A 143 -14.14 -14.91 10.44
CA HIS A 143 -14.19 -16.27 9.87
C HIS A 143 -13.68 -17.35 10.82
N LEU A 144 -13.18 -16.95 11.98
CA LEU A 144 -12.87 -17.83 13.11
C LEU A 144 -13.96 -17.70 14.16
#